data_5eca66c01a2287a1d1086ee50fc336c8
#
_entry.id   5eca66c01a2287a1d1086ee50fc336c8
#
_cell.length_a   1.000
_cell.length_b   1.000
_cell.length_c   1.000
_cell.angle_alpha   90.00
_cell.angle_beta   90.00
_cell.angle_gamma   90.00
#
_symmetry.space_group_name_H-M   'P 1'
#
loop_
_entity.id
_entity.type
_entity.pdbx_description
1 polymer ?
#
loop_
_entity_poly.entity_id
_entity_poly.type
_entity_poly.pdbx_seq_one_letter_code
_entity_poly.pdbx_strand_id
1 'polypeptide(L)'
;DRVEHEGVNILQIVGDAMAIPLLNALKSNTKKWDLSNLVHLGSGGAIFSRHIKSEFKEILPKCVIADGMGTSETGISGMGSTPAKEGFMKLPITDHQQVIIDNRIADVNEIGYLAKAGNTPIGYYGDEQKSKELFKHIDGKTWVLTGDRAKRDSLKTLILYGRGSTCINTGGEKVYPEEVEEILRSHPSIFDAAVVGVADSKWGELVSAVISITGGLDSPSLEEVKTFCASKLAGYKCPRQLKVVNTLKRSPAGKQDYKWVRSILNEGANK
;
A
#
# COMPACT_ATOMS: atom_id res chain seq x y z
N ASP A 1 -0.91 24.23 13.38
CA ASP A 1 -0.76 25.70 13.29
C ASP A 1 -0.65 26.19 11.84
N ARG A 2 0.31 25.69 11.00
CA ARG A 2 0.48 26.18 9.62
C ARG A 2 -0.77 26.00 8.75
N VAL A 3 -1.43 24.83 8.83
CA VAL A 3 -2.64 24.52 8.04
C VAL A 3 -3.75 25.54 8.31
N GLU A 4 -3.94 25.89 9.58
CA GLU A 4 -4.88 26.91 10.01
C GLU A 4 -4.45 28.32 9.54
N HIS A 5 -3.21 28.70 9.88
CA HIS A 5 -2.67 30.04 9.61
C HIS A 5 -2.69 30.41 8.12
N GLU A 6 -2.31 29.45 7.25
CA GLU A 6 -2.25 29.65 5.79
C GLU A 6 -3.59 29.37 5.11
N GLY A 7 -4.62 28.94 5.85
CA GLY A 7 -5.94 28.62 5.27
C GLY A 7 -5.88 27.49 4.23
N VAL A 8 -5.08 26.46 4.50
CA VAL A 8 -4.81 25.37 3.55
C VAL A 8 -6.10 24.65 3.17
N ASN A 9 -6.36 24.52 1.87
CA ASN A 9 -7.52 23.80 1.33
C ASN A 9 -7.20 22.32 1.06
N ILE A 10 -5.99 22.03 0.57
CA ILE A 10 -5.55 20.67 0.21
C ILE A 10 -4.26 20.36 0.93
N LEU A 11 -4.23 19.24 1.65
CA LEU A 11 -3.04 18.73 2.31
C LEU A 11 -2.68 17.36 1.71
N GLN A 12 -1.44 17.23 1.25
CA GLN A 12 -0.89 15.95 0.79
C GLN A 12 0.10 15.41 1.80
N ILE A 13 -0.06 14.13 2.15
CA ILE A 13 0.81 13.40 3.07
C ILE A 13 1.33 12.12 2.44
N VAL A 14 2.26 11.44 3.10
CA VAL A 14 2.83 10.15 2.67
C VAL A 14 2.49 9.06 3.69
N GLY A 15 1.34 8.44 3.53
CA GLY A 15 0.88 7.31 4.33
C GLY A 15 0.82 7.56 5.83
N ASP A 16 0.76 6.46 6.58
CA ASP A 16 0.60 6.46 8.03
C ASP A 16 1.76 7.16 8.75
N ALA A 17 2.96 7.13 8.19
CA ALA A 17 4.13 7.78 8.78
C ALA A 17 3.93 9.29 9.03
N MET A 18 3.18 9.96 8.16
CA MET A 18 2.81 11.37 8.33
C MET A 18 1.42 11.54 8.94
N ALA A 19 0.52 10.60 8.64
CA ALA A 19 -0.86 10.66 9.12
C ALA A 19 -0.97 10.52 10.64
N ILE A 20 -0.28 9.53 11.23
CA ILE A 20 -0.39 9.23 12.66
C ILE A 20 0.07 10.38 13.55
N PRO A 21 1.25 11.00 13.35
CA PRO A 21 1.64 12.17 14.14
C PRO A 21 0.64 13.33 14.03
N LEU A 22 0.09 13.55 12.82
CA LEU A 22 -0.92 14.58 12.60
C LEU A 22 -2.22 14.28 13.35
N LEU A 23 -2.69 13.03 13.26
CA LEU A 23 -3.89 12.56 13.95
C LEU A 23 -3.73 12.65 15.47
N ASN A 24 -2.57 12.23 15.99
CA ASN A 24 -2.25 12.34 17.42
C ASN A 24 -2.25 13.79 17.90
N ALA A 25 -1.69 14.70 17.11
CA ALA A 25 -1.75 16.12 17.43
C ALA A 25 -3.20 16.63 17.48
N LEU A 26 -4.05 16.22 16.56
CA LEU A 26 -5.47 16.59 16.55
C LEU A 26 -6.24 16.03 17.74
N LYS A 27 -5.90 14.81 18.19
CA LYS A 27 -6.55 14.13 19.32
C LYS A 27 -6.08 14.60 20.68
N SER A 28 -4.78 14.82 20.85
CA SER A 28 -4.17 15.21 22.14
C SER A 28 -4.52 16.62 22.57
N ASN A 29 -5.43 17.28 21.92
CA ASN A 29 -5.42 18.71 21.84
C ASN A 29 -6.21 19.44 22.91
N THR A 30 -5.50 20.28 23.63
CA THR A 30 -6.04 21.41 24.38
C THR A 30 -6.40 22.61 23.51
N LYS A 31 -5.84 22.71 22.29
CA LYS A 31 -6.15 23.76 21.31
C LYS A 31 -6.98 23.18 20.18
N LYS A 32 -8.10 23.77 19.89
CA LYS A 32 -8.89 23.47 18.68
C LYS A 32 -8.39 24.36 17.55
N TRP A 33 -7.82 23.75 16.51
CA TRP A 33 -7.49 24.47 15.27
C TRP A 33 -8.74 24.64 14.41
N ASP A 34 -8.84 25.79 13.77
CA ASP A 34 -9.84 25.98 12.71
C ASP A 34 -9.30 25.39 11.40
N LEU A 35 -9.77 24.19 11.09
CA LEU A 35 -9.45 23.46 9.85
C LEU A 35 -10.62 23.47 8.86
N SER A 36 -11.56 24.42 8.99
CA SER A 36 -12.75 24.52 8.13
C SER A 36 -12.42 24.71 6.65
N ASN A 37 -11.26 25.28 6.35
CA ASN A 37 -10.77 25.46 4.99
C ASN A 37 -10.19 24.18 4.38
N LEU A 38 -9.83 23.17 5.18
CA LEU A 38 -9.24 21.92 4.71
C LEU A 38 -10.33 21.03 4.11
N VAL A 39 -10.45 21.04 2.78
CA VAL A 39 -11.47 20.29 2.06
C VAL A 39 -10.97 18.94 1.54
N HIS A 40 -9.65 18.75 1.44
CA HIS A 40 -9.06 17.51 0.92
C HIS A 40 -7.77 17.14 1.67
N LEU A 41 -7.73 15.90 2.19
CA LEU A 41 -6.55 15.24 2.74
C LEU A 41 -6.21 14.05 1.86
N GLY A 42 -5.17 14.20 1.04
CA GLY A 42 -4.70 13.16 0.14
C GLY A 42 -3.46 12.44 0.68
N SER A 43 -3.29 11.19 0.32
CA SER A 43 -2.06 10.45 0.58
C SER A 43 -1.61 9.70 -0.67
N GLY A 44 -0.30 9.58 -0.88
CA GLY A 44 0.26 8.80 -1.97
C GLY A 44 1.67 8.32 -1.66
N GLY A 45 2.11 7.27 -2.36
CA GLY A 45 3.45 6.72 -2.26
C GLY A 45 3.72 5.79 -1.07
N ALA A 46 2.82 5.72 -0.09
CA ALA A 46 2.85 4.77 1.02
C ALA A 46 1.42 4.46 1.47
N ILE A 47 1.26 3.39 2.26
CA ILE A 47 -0.05 2.97 2.77
C ILE A 47 -0.62 4.06 3.68
N PHE A 48 -1.88 4.40 3.45
CA PHE A 48 -2.71 5.20 4.33
C PHE A 48 -3.84 4.30 4.83
N SER A 49 -3.64 3.76 6.03
CA SER A 49 -4.48 2.71 6.61
C SER A 49 -5.92 3.15 6.80
N ARG A 50 -6.83 2.21 6.62
CA ARG A 50 -8.26 2.47 6.70
C ARG A 50 -8.70 3.01 8.05
N HIS A 51 -8.21 2.43 9.14
CA HIS A 51 -8.56 2.88 10.48
C HIS A 51 -8.13 4.34 10.70
N ILE A 52 -6.93 4.72 10.25
CA ILE A 52 -6.43 6.10 10.32
C ILE A 52 -7.32 7.05 9.49
N LYS A 53 -7.71 6.64 8.28
CA LYS A 53 -8.67 7.41 7.45
C LYS A 53 -10.01 7.59 8.15
N SER A 54 -10.53 6.55 8.80
CA SER A 54 -11.79 6.62 9.55
C SER A 54 -11.71 7.62 10.69
N GLU A 55 -10.62 7.61 11.45
CA GLU A 55 -10.40 8.55 12.55
C GLU A 55 -10.28 10.00 12.06
N PHE A 56 -9.57 10.24 10.94
CA PHE A 56 -9.58 11.56 10.31
C PHE A 56 -10.98 11.99 9.87
N LYS A 57 -11.80 11.06 9.37
CA LYS A 57 -13.16 11.36 8.93
C LYS A 57 -14.08 11.73 10.08
N GLU A 58 -13.86 11.17 11.26
CA GLU A 58 -14.58 11.57 12.49
C GLU A 58 -14.22 12.99 12.92
N ILE A 59 -12.92 13.36 12.86
CA ILE A 59 -12.45 14.69 13.25
C ILE A 59 -12.74 15.75 12.18
N LEU A 60 -12.64 15.37 10.90
CA LEU A 60 -12.80 16.24 9.74
C LEU A 60 -13.94 15.74 8.83
N PRO A 61 -15.20 15.76 9.29
CA PRO A 61 -16.32 15.13 8.58
C PRO A 61 -16.60 15.71 7.19
N LYS A 62 -16.24 16.98 6.96
CA LYS A 62 -16.42 17.66 5.66
C LYS A 62 -15.23 17.45 4.72
N CYS A 63 -14.08 16.98 5.21
CA CYS A 63 -12.88 16.77 4.42
C CYS A 63 -13.01 15.49 3.58
N VAL A 64 -12.63 15.57 2.31
CA VAL A 64 -12.46 14.39 1.45
C VAL A 64 -11.12 13.74 1.78
N ILE A 65 -11.14 12.48 2.19
CA ILE A 65 -9.94 11.71 2.51
C ILE A 65 -9.77 10.65 1.45
N ALA A 66 -8.65 10.68 0.72
CA ALA A 66 -8.43 9.83 -0.44
C ALA A 66 -6.97 9.38 -0.59
N ASP A 67 -6.81 8.21 -1.22
CA ASP A 67 -5.51 7.72 -1.66
C ASP A 67 -5.25 8.17 -3.09
N GLY A 68 -4.07 8.70 -3.34
CA GLY A 68 -3.56 8.99 -4.66
C GLY A 68 -2.58 7.91 -5.12
N MET A 69 -2.73 7.47 -6.35
CA MET A 69 -1.82 6.55 -7.00
C MET A 69 -1.13 7.23 -8.18
N GLY A 70 0.15 6.98 -8.31
CA GLY A 70 0.95 7.45 -9.43
C GLY A 70 2.39 6.95 -9.35
N THR A 71 3.10 7.03 -10.46
CA THR A 71 4.52 6.73 -10.56
C THR A 71 5.24 7.87 -11.27
N SER A 72 6.57 7.90 -11.21
CA SER A 72 7.36 8.89 -11.94
C SER A 72 7.13 8.81 -13.46
N GLU A 73 6.86 7.61 -13.96
CA GLU A 73 6.64 7.31 -15.37
C GLU A 73 5.23 7.69 -15.85
N THR A 74 4.26 7.68 -14.96
CA THR A 74 2.85 7.86 -15.36
C THR A 74 2.20 9.11 -14.78
N GLY A 75 2.89 9.82 -13.88
CA GLY A 75 2.27 10.89 -13.10
C GLY A 75 1.11 10.36 -12.25
N ILE A 76 0.19 11.22 -11.86
CA ILE A 76 -1.02 10.80 -11.13
C ILE A 76 -1.86 9.90 -12.03
N SER A 77 -2.12 8.69 -11.57
CA SER A 77 -2.89 7.68 -12.28
C SER A 77 -4.33 7.55 -11.75
N GLY A 78 -4.62 8.10 -10.59
CA GLY A 78 -5.96 8.13 -10.04
C GLY A 78 -5.98 8.47 -8.57
N MET A 79 -7.17 8.79 -8.09
CA MET A 79 -7.49 8.95 -6.68
C MET A 79 -8.64 8.02 -6.34
N GLY A 80 -8.55 7.33 -5.24
CA GLY A 80 -9.56 6.35 -4.83
C GLY A 80 -9.64 6.22 -3.32
N SER A 81 -10.55 5.39 -2.89
CA SER A 81 -10.65 4.97 -1.50
C SER A 81 -10.50 3.45 -1.41
N THR A 82 -9.97 2.97 -0.30
CA THR A 82 -9.98 1.54 0.00
C THR A 82 -11.34 1.19 0.58
N PRO A 83 -12.15 0.33 -0.09
CA PRO A 83 -13.46 -0.06 0.43
C PRO A 83 -13.35 -0.81 1.76
N ALA A 84 -14.38 -0.67 2.61
CA ALA A 84 -14.38 -1.20 3.97
C ALA A 84 -14.25 -2.74 4.10
N LYS A 85 -14.44 -3.52 3.04
CA LYS A 85 -14.50 -4.99 3.11
C LYS A 85 -13.36 -5.74 2.41
N GLU A 86 -12.59 -5.13 1.51
CA GLU A 86 -11.69 -5.88 0.61
C GLU A 86 -10.19 -5.56 0.73
N GLY A 87 -9.75 -4.64 1.58
CA GLY A 87 -8.32 -4.37 1.79
C GLY A 87 -7.54 -3.75 0.60
N PHE A 88 -8.11 -3.75 -0.61
CA PHE A 88 -7.47 -3.26 -1.82
C PHE A 88 -8.05 -1.92 -2.28
N MET A 89 -7.16 -1.06 -2.80
CA MET A 89 -7.60 0.20 -3.40
C MET A 89 -8.40 -0.06 -4.68
N LYS A 90 -9.57 0.59 -4.79
CA LYS A 90 -10.37 0.62 -6.01
C LYS A 90 -10.29 1.99 -6.66
N LEU A 91 -10.07 1.99 -7.97
CA LEU A 91 -10.01 3.19 -8.80
C LEU A 91 -11.01 3.08 -9.96
N PRO A 92 -11.65 4.17 -10.36
CA PRO A 92 -12.33 4.19 -11.65
C PRO A 92 -11.29 4.05 -12.76
N ILE A 93 -11.58 3.19 -13.74
CA ILE A 93 -10.74 3.05 -14.94
C ILE A 93 -10.98 4.26 -15.87
N THR A 94 -9.93 4.74 -16.48
CA THR A 94 -9.99 5.76 -17.53
C THR A 94 -9.60 5.15 -18.88
N ASP A 95 -9.88 5.86 -19.98
CA ASP A 95 -9.51 5.42 -21.34
C ASP A 95 -8.00 5.31 -21.58
N HIS A 96 -7.23 5.88 -20.65
CA HIS A 96 -5.76 5.84 -20.65
C HIS A 96 -5.18 4.76 -19.74
N GLN A 97 -6.00 3.89 -19.16
CA GLN A 97 -5.57 2.84 -18.23
C GLN A 97 -6.05 1.47 -18.68
N GLN A 98 -5.18 0.48 -18.53
CA GLN A 98 -5.48 -0.92 -18.80
C GLN A 98 -4.72 -1.83 -17.85
N VAL A 99 -5.14 -3.08 -17.79
CA VAL A 99 -4.38 -4.17 -17.17
C VAL A 99 -3.75 -4.98 -18.31
N ILE A 100 -2.45 -5.24 -18.24
CA ILE A 100 -1.69 -5.93 -19.29
C ILE A 100 -1.10 -7.22 -18.73
N ILE A 101 -1.26 -8.30 -19.51
CA ILE A 101 -0.69 -9.62 -19.27
C ILE A 101 -0.02 -10.07 -20.57
N ASP A 102 1.23 -10.51 -20.51
CA ASP A 102 1.93 -11.17 -21.63
C ASP A 102 1.77 -10.43 -22.98
N ASN A 103 1.93 -9.11 -22.96
CA ASN A 103 1.78 -8.22 -24.11
C ASN A 103 0.35 -8.16 -24.73
N ARG A 104 -0.68 -8.47 -23.97
CA ARG A 104 -2.08 -8.25 -24.34
C ARG A 104 -2.85 -7.52 -23.25
N ILE A 105 -3.96 -6.91 -23.61
CA ILE A 105 -4.92 -6.39 -22.64
C ILE A 105 -5.58 -7.57 -21.92
N ALA A 106 -5.62 -7.51 -20.60
CA ALA A 106 -6.23 -8.55 -19.76
C ALA A 106 -7.77 -8.54 -19.87
N ASP A 107 -8.36 -9.71 -19.78
CA ASP A 107 -9.80 -9.86 -19.65
C ASP A 107 -10.28 -9.43 -18.25
N VAL A 108 -11.60 -9.30 -18.08
CA VAL A 108 -12.20 -8.99 -16.77
C VAL A 108 -11.83 -10.09 -15.78
N ASN A 109 -11.41 -9.70 -14.59
CA ASN A 109 -10.92 -10.53 -13.48
C ASN A 109 -9.55 -11.20 -13.68
N GLU A 110 -8.86 -11.01 -14.78
CA GLU A 110 -7.46 -11.41 -14.90
C GLU A 110 -6.54 -10.42 -14.16
N ILE A 111 -5.56 -10.96 -13.43
CA ILE A 111 -4.57 -10.17 -12.70
C ILE A 111 -3.33 -9.95 -13.57
N GLY A 112 -3.08 -8.72 -13.97
CA GLY A 112 -1.93 -8.30 -14.76
C GLY A 112 -1.17 -7.15 -14.12
N TYR A 113 -0.43 -6.41 -14.93
CA TYR A 113 0.20 -5.16 -14.55
C TYR A 113 -0.69 -3.98 -14.95
N LEU A 114 -0.89 -3.04 -14.02
CA LEU A 114 -1.51 -1.77 -14.38
C LEU A 114 -0.60 -1.04 -15.37
N ALA A 115 -1.20 -0.51 -16.42
CA ALA A 115 -0.52 0.25 -17.45
C ALA A 115 -1.27 1.56 -17.77
N LYS A 116 -0.52 2.57 -18.18
CA LYS A 116 -1.05 3.86 -18.62
C LYS A 116 -0.52 4.22 -20.01
N ALA A 117 -1.37 4.77 -20.84
CA ALA A 117 -1.03 5.35 -22.15
C ALA A 117 -1.32 6.86 -22.18
N GLY A 118 -1.00 7.52 -23.28
CA GLY A 118 -1.20 8.94 -23.47
C GLY A 118 0.06 9.75 -23.18
N ASN A 119 -0.05 10.82 -22.39
CA ASN A 119 1.10 11.67 -22.06
C ASN A 119 2.04 10.94 -21.07
N THR A 120 2.91 10.09 -21.61
CA THR A 120 3.92 9.31 -20.89
C THR A 120 5.30 9.60 -21.45
N PRO A 121 6.38 9.36 -20.68
CA PRO A 121 7.75 9.43 -21.20
C PRO A 121 7.95 8.48 -22.39
N ILE A 122 8.97 8.74 -23.19
CA ILE A 122 9.35 7.89 -24.34
C ILE A 122 10.21 6.69 -23.92
N GLY A 123 10.79 6.71 -22.71
CA GLY A 123 11.68 5.68 -22.20
C GLY A 123 12.54 6.18 -21.05
N TYR A 124 13.44 5.32 -20.59
CA TYR A 124 14.49 5.65 -19.61
C TYR A 124 15.74 6.16 -20.33
N TYR A 125 16.30 7.25 -19.84
CA TYR A 125 17.55 7.78 -20.37
C TYR A 125 18.72 6.81 -20.16
N GLY A 126 19.37 6.41 -21.25
CA GLY A 126 20.52 5.51 -21.21
C GLY A 126 20.21 4.06 -20.80
N ASP A 127 18.95 3.65 -20.71
CA ASP A 127 18.54 2.30 -20.33
C ASP A 127 17.44 1.76 -21.27
N GLU A 128 17.89 1.30 -22.43
CA GLU A 128 17.01 0.73 -23.45
C GLU A 128 16.34 -0.58 -22.98
N GLN A 129 17.05 -1.40 -22.21
CA GLN A 129 16.52 -2.68 -21.75
C GLN A 129 15.32 -2.45 -20.84
N LYS A 130 15.48 -1.60 -19.82
CA LYS A 130 14.38 -1.23 -18.92
C LYS A 130 13.23 -0.54 -19.66
N SER A 131 13.55 0.27 -20.66
CA SER A 131 12.54 0.89 -21.52
C SER A 131 11.72 -0.17 -22.27
N LYS A 132 12.35 -1.16 -22.90
CA LYS A 132 11.65 -2.26 -23.58
C LYS A 132 10.82 -3.14 -22.63
N GLU A 133 11.27 -3.31 -21.40
CA GLU A 133 10.55 -4.08 -20.37
C GLU A 133 9.25 -3.40 -19.94
N LEU A 134 9.28 -2.08 -19.76
CA LEU A 134 8.18 -1.34 -19.17
C LEU A 134 7.28 -0.64 -20.21
N PHE A 135 7.79 -0.28 -21.37
CA PHE A 135 7.02 0.34 -22.44
C PHE A 135 6.59 -0.71 -23.45
N LYS A 136 5.30 -1.03 -23.48
CA LYS A 136 4.69 -2.06 -24.34
C LYS A 136 3.87 -1.43 -25.45
N HIS A 137 4.09 -1.88 -26.67
CA HIS A 137 3.27 -1.45 -27.81
C HIS A 137 2.21 -2.50 -28.10
N ILE A 138 0.95 -2.16 -27.84
CA ILE A 138 -0.20 -3.05 -27.96
C ILE A 138 -1.35 -2.27 -28.62
N ASP A 139 -1.94 -2.85 -29.66
CA ASP A 139 -3.09 -2.28 -30.40
C ASP A 139 -2.87 -0.82 -30.86
N GLY A 140 -1.67 -0.54 -31.40
CA GLY A 140 -1.29 0.78 -31.91
C GLY A 140 -1.05 1.84 -30.84
N LYS A 141 -1.03 1.48 -29.56
CA LYS A 141 -0.74 2.40 -28.44
C LYS A 141 0.49 1.94 -27.65
N THR A 142 1.24 2.90 -27.12
CA THR A 142 2.32 2.61 -26.16
C THR A 142 1.76 2.69 -24.74
N TRP A 143 1.91 1.60 -24.00
CA TRP A 143 1.49 1.43 -22.63
C TRP A 143 2.71 1.37 -21.72
N VAL A 144 2.72 2.16 -20.66
CA VAL A 144 3.77 2.16 -19.63
C VAL A 144 3.29 1.37 -18.44
N LEU A 145 3.97 0.25 -18.15
CA LEU A 145 3.67 -0.58 -16.97
C LEU A 145 4.11 0.15 -15.70
N THR A 146 3.21 0.27 -14.73
CA THR A 146 3.51 0.96 -13.44
C THR A 146 4.31 0.09 -12.48
N GLY A 147 4.37 -1.22 -12.74
CA GLY A 147 4.91 -2.22 -11.83
C GLY A 147 3.93 -2.67 -10.75
N ASP A 148 2.74 -2.06 -10.68
CA ASP A 148 1.70 -2.46 -9.75
C ASP A 148 0.82 -3.55 -10.37
N ARG A 149 0.45 -4.55 -9.55
CA ARG A 149 -0.48 -5.60 -9.93
C ARG A 149 -1.90 -5.10 -9.77
N ALA A 150 -2.71 -5.36 -10.77
CA ALA A 150 -4.11 -4.94 -10.79
C ALA A 150 -4.97 -5.97 -11.51
N LYS A 151 -6.28 -5.91 -11.27
CA LYS A 151 -7.28 -6.51 -12.16
C LYS A 151 -8.38 -5.50 -12.45
N ARG A 152 -9.07 -5.71 -13.53
CA ARG A 152 -10.32 -5.06 -13.84
C ARG A 152 -11.47 -5.96 -13.36
N ASP A 153 -12.26 -5.52 -12.34
CA ASP A 153 -13.42 -6.29 -11.85
C ASP A 153 -14.69 -6.05 -12.67
N SER A 154 -14.71 -4.93 -13.41
CA SER A 154 -15.75 -4.54 -14.33
C SER A 154 -15.17 -3.63 -15.42
N LEU A 155 -15.98 -3.17 -16.36
CA LEU A 155 -15.55 -2.21 -17.38
C LEU A 155 -15.14 -0.83 -16.83
N LYS A 156 -15.45 -0.55 -15.54
CA LYS A 156 -15.27 0.78 -14.94
C LYS A 156 -14.41 0.80 -13.68
N THR A 157 -13.97 -0.35 -13.17
CA THR A 157 -13.25 -0.42 -11.90
C THR A 157 -11.97 -1.23 -12.00
N LEU A 158 -10.88 -0.65 -11.50
CA LEU A 158 -9.60 -1.31 -11.26
C LEU A 158 -9.47 -1.62 -9.78
N ILE A 159 -8.99 -2.82 -9.47
CA ILE A 159 -8.58 -3.25 -8.13
C ILE A 159 -7.05 -3.36 -8.15
N LEU A 160 -6.39 -2.64 -7.23
CA LEU A 160 -4.94 -2.61 -7.10
C LEU A 160 -4.49 -3.53 -5.97
N TYR A 161 -3.53 -4.41 -6.28
CA TYR A 161 -3.00 -5.39 -5.33
C TYR A 161 -1.67 -4.97 -4.68
N GLY A 162 -1.00 -3.95 -5.22
CA GLY A 162 0.31 -3.50 -4.79
C GLY A 162 1.43 -3.84 -5.78
N ARG A 163 2.69 -3.69 -5.36
CA ARG A 163 3.85 -3.89 -6.22
C ARG A 163 4.07 -5.36 -6.59
N GLY A 164 4.18 -5.66 -7.88
CA GLY A 164 4.47 -7.01 -8.35
C GLY A 164 5.80 -7.58 -7.83
N SER A 165 6.79 -6.72 -7.62
CA SER A 165 8.12 -7.10 -7.08
C SER A 165 8.12 -7.48 -5.61
N THR A 166 7.07 -7.16 -4.86
CA THR A 166 6.93 -7.52 -3.43
C THR A 166 5.99 -8.71 -3.21
N CYS A 167 5.35 -9.20 -4.27
CA CYS A 167 4.43 -10.33 -4.19
C CYS A 167 5.15 -11.59 -3.67
N ILE A 168 4.59 -12.20 -2.63
CA ILE A 168 5.11 -13.41 -1.97
C ILE A 168 4.51 -14.64 -2.64
N ASN A 169 5.35 -15.62 -2.98
CA ASN A 169 4.91 -16.87 -3.58
C ASN A 169 5.01 -18.00 -2.55
N THR A 170 3.91 -18.31 -1.90
CA THR A 170 3.85 -19.31 -0.84
C THR A 170 2.97 -20.50 -1.23
N GLY A 171 3.57 -21.69 -1.37
CA GLY A 171 2.83 -22.91 -1.75
C GLY A 171 2.11 -22.83 -3.10
N GLY A 172 2.61 -22.03 -4.05
CA GLY A 172 1.97 -21.79 -5.35
C GLY A 172 0.95 -20.64 -5.35
N GLU A 173 0.61 -20.09 -4.19
CA GLU A 173 -0.31 -18.99 -4.04
C GLU A 173 0.40 -17.64 -4.01
N LYS A 174 -0.28 -16.61 -4.52
CA LYS A 174 0.21 -15.23 -4.52
C LYS A 174 -0.34 -14.47 -3.31
N VAL A 175 0.56 -13.91 -2.49
CA VAL A 175 0.20 -13.05 -1.36
C VAL A 175 0.79 -11.66 -1.56
N TYR A 176 -0.05 -10.65 -1.49
CA TYR A 176 0.37 -9.26 -1.56
C TYR A 176 0.61 -8.73 -0.15
N PRO A 177 1.85 -8.27 0.15
CA PRO A 177 2.20 -7.77 1.50
C PRO A 177 1.21 -6.75 2.03
N GLU A 178 0.79 -5.83 1.18
CA GLU A 178 -0.07 -4.72 1.54
C GLU A 178 -1.43 -5.16 2.13
N GLU A 179 -1.98 -6.28 1.63
CA GLU A 179 -3.22 -6.86 2.16
C GLU A 179 -3.04 -7.36 3.59
N VAL A 180 -1.93 -8.03 3.84
CA VAL A 180 -1.61 -8.59 5.17
C VAL A 180 -1.24 -7.48 6.16
N GLU A 181 -0.45 -6.51 5.71
CA GLU A 181 -0.05 -5.35 6.49
C GLU A 181 -1.26 -4.52 6.94
N GLU A 182 -2.25 -4.31 6.07
CA GLU A 182 -3.49 -3.59 6.42
C GLU A 182 -4.25 -4.32 7.54
N ILE A 183 -4.33 -5.66 7.46
CA ILE A 183 -4.98 -6.45 8.51
C ILE A 183 -4.19 -6.39 9.81
N LEU A 184 -2.87 -6.53 9.76
CA LEU A 184 -2.01 -6.44 10.93
C LEU A 184 -2.15 -5.09 11.64
N ARG A 185 -2.15 -3.98 10.89
CA ARG A 185 -2.33 -2.63 11.45
C ARG A 185 -3.73 -2.40 12.04
N SER A 186 -4.72 -3.21 11.67
CA SER A 186 -6.05 -3.16 12.30
C SER A 186 -6.12 -3.90 13.65
N HIS A 187 -5.04 -4.54 14.09
CA HIS A 187 -4.95 -5.18 15.40
C HIS A 187 -4.72 -4.13 16.50
N PRO A 188 -5.45 -4.17 17.63
CA PRO A 188 -5.37 -3.13 18.68
C PRO A 188 -3.97 -2.84 19.21
N SER A 189 -3.14 -3.90 19.35
CA SER A 189 -1.78 -3.77 19.89
C SER A 189 -0.72 -3.46 18.84
N ILE A 190 -1.01 -3.51 17.54
CA ILE A 190 -0.01 -3.30 16.49
C ILE A 190 -0.08 -1.85 16.00
N PHE A 191 1.02 -1.14 16.18
CA PHE A 191 1.17 0.23 15.72
C PHE A 191 1.52 0.31 14.23
N ASP A 192 2.49 -0.51 13.79
CA ASP A 192 2.91 -0.57 12.39
C ASP A 192 3.34 -1.99 12.02
N ALA A 193 3.24 -2.35 10.74
CA ALA A 193 3.56 -3.67 10.24
C ALA A 193 4.20 -3.61 8.85
N ALA A 194 5.14 -4.51 8.61
CA ALA A 194 5.70 -4.78 7.29
C ALA A 194 5.78 -6.28 7.05
N VAL A 195 5.41 -6.70 5.84
CA VAL A 195 5.32 -8.10 5.45
C VAL A 195 6.21 -8.38 4.25
N VAL A 196 6.95 -9.47 4.30
CA VAL A 196 7.82 -9.94 3.20
C VAL A 196 7.76 -11.45 3.05
N GLY A 197 8.15 -11.95 1.88
CA GLY A 197 8.50 -13.35 1.70
C GLY A 197 9.90 -13.61 2.24
N VAL A 198 10.03 -14.65 3.06
CA VAL A 198 11.32 -15.23 3.47
C VAL A 198 11.43 -16.61 2.85
N ALA A 199 12.57 -16.90 2.24
CA ALA A 199 12.80 -18.19 1.56
C ALA A 199 12.56 -19.39 2.49
N ASP A 200 11.85 -20.39 1.99
CA ASP A 200 11.50 -21.61 2.69
C ASP A 200 11.54 -22.82 1.75
N SER A 201 12.15 -23.91 2.20
CA SER A 201 12.36 -25.11 1.36
C SER A 201 11.08 -25.83 0.98
N LYS A 202 10.02 -25.72 1.79
CA LYS A 202 8.74 -26.40 1.59
C LYS A 202 7.73 -25.55 0.84
N TRP A 203 7.71 -24.24 1.13
CA TRP A 203 6.67 -23.34 0.63
C TRP A 203 7.16 -22.38 -0.47
N GLY A 204 8.46 -22.40 -0.79
CA GLY A 204 9.10 -21.40 -1.62
C GLY A 204 9.37 -20.13 -0.83
N GLU A 205 8.34 -19.48 -0.35
CA GLU A 205 8.45 -18.36 0.59
C GLU A 205 7.43 -18.50 1.74
N LEU A 206 7.82 -18.08 2.95
CA LEU A 206 6.92 -17.89 4.07
C LEU A 206 6.45 -16.44 4.13
N VAL A 207 5.17 -16.23 4.36
CA VAL A 207 4.64 -14.91 4.74
C VAL A 207 5.20 -14.58 6.12
N SER A 208 6.03 -13.54 6.21
CA SER A 208 6.76 -13.17 7.42
C SER A 208 6.54 -11.71 7.73
N ALA A 209 6.26 -11.40 9.00
CA ALA A 209 5.93 -10.05 9.45
C ALA A 209 6.93 -9.50 10.46
N VAL A 210 7.22 -8.21 10.34
CA VAL A 210 7.86 -7.39 11.38
C VAL A 210 6.83 -6.37 11.83
N ILE A 211 6.61 -6.28 13.14
CA ILE A 211 5.64 -5.36 13.72
C ILE A 211 6.27 -4.46 14.78
N SER A 212 5.68 -3.30 14.98
CA SER A 212 5.89 -2.48 16.18
C SER A 212 4.59 -2.37 16.98
N ILE A 213 4.73 -2.15 18.28
CA ILE A 213 3.62 -2.23 19.23
C ILE A 213 3.14 -0.82 19.60
N THR A 214 1.86 -0.67 19.78
CA THR A 214 1.24 0.54 20.33
C THR A 214 1.72 0.74 21.77
N GLY A 215 2.22 1.92 22.09
CA GLY A 215 2.79 2.21 23.39
C GLY A 215 1.85 1.86 24.55
N GLY A 216 2.37 1.16 25.55
CA GLY A 216 1.62 0.72 26.72
C GLY A 216 0.82 -0.58 26.58
N LEU A 217 0.88 -1.23 25.40
CA LEU A 217 0.21 -2.50 25.16
C LEU A 217 1.20 -3.66 25.06
N ASP A 218 0.73 -4.87 25.38
CA ASP A 218 1.52 -6.08 25.27
C ASP A 218 1.68 -6.51 23.81
N SER A 219 2.81 -7.15 23.53
CA SER A 219 3.10 -7.72 22.22
C SER A 219 2.29 -8.99 21.99
N PRO A 220 1.52 -9.07 20.89
CA PRO A 220 0.82 -10.31 20.56
C PRO A 220 1.82 -11.40 20.16
N SER A 221 1.50 -12.62 20.53
CA SER A 221 2.21 -13.81 20.08
C SER A 221 1.93 -14.09 18.60
N LEU A 222 2.77 -14.93 17.96
CA LEU A 222 2.52 -15.36 16.59
C LEU A 222 1.16 -16.04 16.42
N GLU A 223 0.72 -16.83 17.40
CA GLU A 223 -0.56 -17.55 17.32
C GLU A 223 -1.76 -16.61 17.46
N GLU A 224 -1.67 -15.57 18.29
CA GLU A 224 -2.68 -14.53 18.38
C GLU A 224 -2.77 -13.74 17.05
N VAL A 225 -1.63 -13.39 16.47
CA VAL A 225 -1.57 -12.73 15.15
C VAL A 225 -2.16 -13.60 14.05
N LYS A 226 -1.83 -14.91 14.03
CA LYS A 226 -2.41 -15.86 13.07
C LYS A 226 -3.93 -15.95 13.21
N THR A 227 -4.42 -16.10 14.44
CA THR A 227 -5.86 -16.19 14.73
C THR A 227 -6.58 -14.94 14.27
N PHE A 228 -6.03 -13.78 14.58
CA PHE A 228 -6.59 -12.49 14.15
C PHE A 228 -6.62 -12.35 12.61
N CYS A 229 -5.52 -12.70 11.93
CA CYS A 229 -5.45 -12.67 10.48
C CYS A 229 -6.41 -13.68 9.84
N ALA A 230 -6.51 -14.90 10.36
CA ALA A 230 -7.35 -15.96 9.82
C ALA A 230 -8.85 -15.63 9.88
N SER A 231 -9.27 -14.73 10.77
CA SER A 231 -10.66 -14.22 10.80
C SER A 231 -11.00 -13.30 9.61
N LYS A 232 -9.99 -12.82 8.87
CA LYS A 232 -10.13 -11.81 7.83
C LYS A 232 -9.47 -12.19 6.49
N LEU A 233 -8.52 -13.13 6.51
CA LEU A 233 -7.72 -13.56 5.36
C LEU A 233 -7.77 -15.07 5.21
N ALA A 234 -7.49 -15.56 4.00
CA ALA A 234 -7.24 -16.98 3.77
C ALA A 234 -6.00 -17.45 4.57
N GLY A 235 -6.03 -18.66 5.11
CA GLY A 235 -4.99 -19.16 6.03
C GLY A 235 -3.56 -19.14 5.47
N TYR A 236 -3.38 -19.32 4.15
CA TYR A 236 -2.06 -19.26 3.52
C TYR A 236 -1.45 -17.82 3.50
N LYS A 237 -2.28 -16.78 3.67
CA LYS A 237 -1.87 -15.39 3.76
C LYS A 237 -1.42 -14.97 5.17
N CYS A 238 -1.76 -15.76 6.19
CA CYS A 238 -1.41 -15.42 7.57
C CYS A 238 0.10 -15.54 7.79
N PRO A 239 0.71 -14.62 8.55
CA PRO A 239 2.12 -14.68 8.89
C PRO A 239 2.49 -16.00 9.58
N ARG A 240 3.59 -16.61 9.13
CA ARG A 240 4.18 -17.83 9.73
C ARG A 240 5.43 -17.53 10.55
N GLN A 241 5.96 -16.34 10.42
CA GLN A 241 7.06 -15.80 11.19
C GLN A 241 6.73 -14.38 11.62
N LEU A 242 7.05 -14.04 12.86
CA LEU A 242 6.78 -12.73 13.45
C LEU A 242 8.02 -12.25 14.20
N LYS A 243 8.41 -10.99 13.98
CA LYS A 243 9.42 -10.30 14.76
C LYS A 243 8.90 -8.95 15.22
N VAL A 244 9.16 -8.64 16.49
CA VAL A 244 8.76 -7.36 17.10
C VAL A 244 9.96 -6.44 17.16
N VAL A 245 9.75 -5.18 16.81
CA VAL A 245 10.77 -4.13 16.86
C VAL A 245 10.17 -2.87 17.51
N ASN A 246 11.03 -1.98 18.00
CA ASN A 246 10.56 -0.72 18.55
C ASN A 246 9.96 0.19 17.45
N THR A 247 10.59 0.22 16.28
CA THR A 247 10.16 1.07 15.17
C THR A 247 10.56 0.41 13.83
N LEU A 248 9.69 0.45 12.85
CA LEU A 248 9.98 -0.01 11.50
C LEU A 248 10.83 1.03 10.76
N LYS A 249 11.85 0.54 10.04
CA LYS A 249 12.70 1.42 9.23
C LYS A 249 11.98 1.83 7.94
N ARG A 250 12.03 3.13 7.66
CA ARG A 250 11.48 3.72 6.44
C ARG A 250 12.53 4.53 5.69
N SER A 251 12.35 4.71 4.40
CA SER A 251 13.13 5.65 3.63
C SER A 251 12.85 7.10 4.07
N PRO A 252 13.70 8.08 3.72
CA PRO A 252 13.42 9.50 3.99
C PRO A 252 12.09 9.99 3.41
N ALA A 253 11.61 9.33 2.35
CA ALA A 253 10.30 9.60 1.74
C ALA A 253 9.14 8.85 2.42
N GLY A 254 9.33 8.26 3.61
CA GLY A 254 8.30 7.54 4.36
C GLY A 254 7.95 6.14 3.85
N LYS A 255 8.61 5.65 2.78
CA LYS A 255 8.34 4.33 2.21
C LYS A 255 9.00 3.22 3.01
N GLN A 256 8.32 2.06 3.09
CA GLN A 256 8.79 0.87 3.78
C GLN A 256 10.14 0.37 3.22
N ASP A 257 11.07 0.05 4.11
CA ASP A 257 12.37 -0.55 3.75
C ASP A 257 12.28 -2.09 3.83
N TYR A 258 11.72 -2.70 2.79
CA TYR A 258 11.56 -4.17 2.72
C TYR A 258 12.89 -4.93 2.69
N LYS A 259 13.99 -4.30 2.30
CA LYS A 259 15.32 -4.93 2.39
C LYS A 259 15.75 -5.09 3.85
N TRP A 260 15.57 -4.05 4.64
CA TRP A 260 15.81 -4.10 6.07
C TRP A 260 14.87 -5.09 6.77
N VAL A 261 13.59 -5.16 6.40
CA VAL A 261 12.62 -6.12 6.95
C VAL A 261 13.11 -7.56 6.73
N ARG A 262 13.55 -7.89 5.51
CA ARG A 262 14.12 -9.22 5.20
C ARG A 262 15.39 -9.49 6.00
N SER A 263 16.29 -8.52 6.17
CA SER A 263 17.54 -8.74 6.93
C SER A 263 17.24 -9.12 8.39
N ILE A 264 16.33 -8.41 9.05
CA ILE A 264 15.95 -8.69 10.44
C ILE A 264 15.33 -10.09 10.60
N LEU A 265 14.50 -10.53 9.67
CA LEU A 265 13.85 -11.83 9.73
C LEU A 265 14.85 -12.97 9.50
N ASN A 266 15.84 -12.77 8.62
CA ASN A 266 16.87 -13.76 8.34
C ASN A 266 17.92 -13.90 9.47
N GLU A 267 18.19 -12.85 10.25
CA GLU A 267 19.08 -12.91 11.41
C GLU A 267 18.62 -13.89 12.51
N GLY A 268 17.35 -14.29 12.50
CA GLY A 268 16.80 -15.29 13.43
C GLY A 268 16.84 -16.73 12.91
N ALA A 269 17.10 -16.94 11.61
CA ALA A 269 17.08 -18.27 10.99
C ALA A 269 18.44 -19.02 11.09
N ASN A 270 19.50 -18.34 11.51
CA ASN A 270 20.86 -18.88 11.64
C ASN A 270 21.26 -19.21 13.11
N LYS A 271 20.28 -19.45 13.99
CA LYS A 271 20.55 -19.92 15.37
C LYS A 271 19.87 -21.24 15.63
#